data_80776dff32578fccc39483941627948b
#
_entry.id   80776dff32578fccc39483941627948b
#
_cell.length_a   1.000
_cell.length_b   1.000
_cell.length_c   1.000
_cell.angle_alpha   90.00
_cell.angle_beta   90.00
_cell.angle_gamma   90.00
#
_symmetry.space_group_name_H-M   'P 1'
#
loop_
_entity.id
_entity.type
_entity.pdbx_description
1 polymer ?
#
loop_
_entity_poly.entity_id
_entity_poly.type
_entity_poly.pdbx_seq_one_letter_code
_entity_poly.pdbx_strand_id
1 'polypeptide(L)'
;MGFGGGLQGSLTGRQNAKFVSRIHGHEVDIPDRLAYVMDFSELGDAFDQPVKTYSSGMRSRLQFALSLAFDFDVYISDEVTAAGDASFRAKAAAAFKNMADRAGLIMVSHGEGTLRQFCSAGIWLHDGRAHWFDDIEDALKAYKESIGAC
;
A
#
# COMPACT_ATOMS: atom_id res chain seq x y z
N MET A 1 0.61 5.92 -4.72
CA MET A 1 1.00 6.91 -3.71
C MET A 1 1.20 6.19 -2.40
N GLY A 2 2.41 6.12 -1.87
CA GLY A 2 2.61 5.69 -0.50
C GLY A 2 2.22 6.83 0.43
N PHE A 3 1.22 6.65 1.26
CA PHE A 3 0.91 7.59 2.35
C PHE A 3 1.96 7.58 3.48
N GLY A 4 3.18 7.13 3.18
CA GLY A 4 4.27 6.97 4.15
C GLY A 4 4.71 8.23 4.88
N GLY A 5 4.26 9.41 4.47
CA GLY A 5 4.60 10.67 5.11
C GLY A 5 3.40 11.57 5.48
N GLY A 6 2.17 11.15 5.19
CA GLY A 6 1.01 12.05 5.20
C GLY A 6 0.17 12.09 6.47
N LEU A 7 0.40 11.21 7.46
CA LEU A 7 -0.38 11.25 8.70
C LEU A 7 0.09 12.38 9.62
N GLN A 8 -0.83 13.26 9.97
CA GLN A 8 -0.60 14.32 10.95
C GLN A 8 -0.69 13.73 12.37
N GLY A 9 0.43 13.66 13.07
CA GLY A 9 0.52 13.04 14.39
C GLY A 9 -0.36 13.70 15.47
N SER A 10 -0.62 14.99 15.35
CA SER A 10 -1.50 15.74 16.27
C SER A 10 -2.99 15.49 16.06
N LEU A 11 -3.37 15.01 14.88
CA LEU A 11 -4.74 14.67 14.54
C LEU A 11 -5.04 13.21 14.92
N THR A 12 -6.32 12.91 15.18
CA THR A 12 -6.81 11.55 15.38
C THR A 12 -6.81 10.76 14.08
N GLY A 13 -6.96 9.42 14.14
CA GLY A 13 -7.14 8.58 12.95
C GLY A 13 -8.33 9.06 12.12
N ARG A 14 -9.47 9.35 12.78
CA ARG A 14 -10.67 9.89 12.15
C ARG A 14 -10.43 11.23 11.45
N GLN A 15 -9.72 12.14 12.09
CA GLN A 15 -9.40 13.45 11.51
C GLN A 15 -8.47 13.32 10.30
N ASN A 16 -7.48 12.44 10.38
CA ASN A 16 -6.60 12.13 9.24
C ASN A 16 -7.41 11.54 8.07
N ALA A 17 -8.31 10.59 8.34
CA ALA A 17 -9.14 9.98 7.30
C ALA A 17 -10.06 11.02 6.63
N LYS A 18 -10.67 11.90 7.41
CA LYS A 18 -11.49 13.01 6.90
C LYS A 18 -10.68 13.99 6.06
N PHE A 19 -9.46 14.31 6.49
CA PHE A 19 -8.56 15.20 5.76
C PHE A 19 -8.17 14.61 4.40
N VAL A 20 -7.79 13.33 4.37
CA VAL A 20 -7.43 12.63 3.12
C VAL A 20 -8.63 12.56 2.18
N SER A 21 -9.83 12.26 2.69
CA SER A 21 -11.06 12.24 1.87
C SER A 21 -11.33 13.58 1.18
N ARG A 22 -11.11 14.69 1.88
CA ARG A 22 -11.28 16.04 1.30
C ARG A 22 -10.25 16.34 0.22
N ILE A 23 -8.99 15.94 0.41
CA ILE A 23 -7.93 16.15 -0.60
C ILE A 23 -8.27 15.44 -1.91
N HIS A 24 -8.90 14.26 -1.83
CA HIS A 24 -9.30 13.49 -3.00
C HIS A 24 -10.67 13.87 -3.59
N GLY A 25 -11.30 14.97 -3.11
CA GLY A 25 -12.56 15.49 -3.65
C GLY A 25 -13.80 14.67 -3.32
N HIS A 26 -13.73 13.76 -2.36
CA HIS A 26 -14.81 12.87 -1.96
C HIS A 26 -15.63 13.43 -0.77
N GLU A 27 -16.10 14.66 -0.86
CA GLU A 27 -16.83 15.27 0.27
C GLU A 27 -18.17 14.58 0.56
N VAL A 28 -18.84 14.09 -0.46
CA VAL A 28 -20.16 13.44 -0.34
C VAL A 28 -20.06 12.08 0.36
N ASP A 29 -18.98 11.34 0.13
CA ASP A 29 -18.78 9.97 0.60
C ASP A 29 -17.95 9.87 1.88
N ILE A 30 -17.66 11.01 2.55
CA ILE A 30 -16.82 11.02 3.76
C ILE A 30 -17.33 10.05 4.84
N PRO A 31 -18.63 9.99 5.17
CA PRO A 31 -19.13 9.07 6.20
C PRO A 31 -18.81 7.61 5.89
N ASP A 32 -19.05 7.18 4.66
CA ASP A 32 -18.84 5.77 4.24
C ASP A 32 -17.35 5.41 4.22
N ARG A 33 -16.50 6.33 3.75
CA ARG A 33 -15.04 6.14 3.77
C ARG A 33 -14.48 6.10 5.19
N LEU A 34 -14.98 6.93 6.08
CA LEU A 34 -14.59 6.89 7.49
C LEU A 34 -15.00 5.58 8.15
N ALA A 35 -16.21 5.08 7.86
CA ALA A 35 -16.67 3.79 8.35
C ALA A 35 -15.78 2.66 7.84
N TYR A 36 -15.46 2.67 6.54
CA TYR A 36 -14.54 1.69 5.93
C TYR A 36 -13.15 1.71 6.59
N VAL A 37 -12.54 2.90 6.73
CA VAL A 37 -11.19 3.03 7.33
C VAL A 37 -11.19 2.57 8.78
N MET A 38 -12.21 2.91 9.55
CA MET A 38 -12.36 2.50 10.94
C MET A 38 -12.48 0.97 11.06
N ASP A 39 -13.35 0.36 10.28
CA ASP A 39 -13.56 -1.10 10.27
C ASP A 39 -12.32 -1.84 9.78
N PHE A 40 -11.74 -1.39 8.65
CA PHE A 40 -10.60 -2.07 8.06
C PHE A 40 -9.35 -1.99 8.93
N SER A 41 -9.06 -0.84 9.54
CA SER A 41 -7.86 -0.64 10.37
C SER A 41 -7.90 -1.39 11.70
N GLU A 42 -9.09 -1.77 12.18
CA GLU A 42 -9.31 -2.48 13.45
C GLU A 42 -8.69 -1.75 14.66
N LEU A 43 -8.71 -0.41 14.63
CA LEU A 43 -8.13 0.40 15.70
C LEU A 43 -9.05 0.60 16.89
N GLY A 44 -10.35 0.28 16.75
CA GLY A 44 -11.35 0.49 17.81
C GLY A 44 -11.34 1.92 18.33
N ASP A 45 -11.36 2.08 19.64
CA ASP A 45 -11.38 3.39 20.31
C ASP A 45 -10.12 4.23 20.03
N ALA A 46 -9.01 3.59 19.65
CA ALA A 46 -7.80 4.31 19.30
C ALA A 46 -7.96 5.14 18.00
N PHE A 47 -8.95 4.82 17.16
CA PHE A 47 -9.23 5.61 15.95
C PHE A 47 -9.54 7.08 16.27
N ASP A 48 -10.05 7.35 17.48
CA ASP A 48 -10.35 8.70 17.98
C ASP A 48 -9.25 9.29 18.89
N GLN A 49 -8.09 8.60 18.99
CA GLN A 49 -6.91 9.12 19.69
C GLN A 49 -5.91 9.75 18.71
N PRO A 50 -5.06 10.69 19.15
CA PRO A 50 -4.02 11.29 18.30
C PRO A 50 -3.04 10.25 17.75
N VAL A 51 -2.74 10.31 16.45
CA VAL A 51 -1.85 9.35 15.76
C VAL A 51 -0.44 9.30 16.34
N LYS A 52 0.02 10.38 16.99
CA LYS A 52 1.30 10.38 17.72
C LYS A 52 1.39 9.35 18.85
N THR A 53 0.24 8.91 19.38
CA THR A 53 0.17 7.89 20.45
C THR A 53 0.12 6.46 19.91
N TYR A 54 0.02 6.29 18.60
CA TYR A 54 -0.08 4.97 17.97
C TYR A 54 1.26 4.24 17.99
N SER A 55 1.20 2.93 18.15
CA SER A 55 2.32 2.04 17.83
C SER A 55 2.64 2.09 16.32
N SER A 56 3.81 1.57 15.92
CA SER A 56 4.15 1.45 14.50
C SER A 56 3.13 0.59 13.74
N GLY A 57 2.68 -0.52 14.33
CA GLY A 57 1.64 -1.38 13.75
C GLY A 57 0.30 -0.67 13.57
N MET A 58 -0.16 0.11 14.55
CA MET A 58 -1.40 0.89 14.44
C MET A 58 -1.32 1.95 13.34
N ARG A 59 -0.18 2.62 13.22
CA ARG A 59 0.04 3.59 12.13
C ARG A 59 -0.02 2.92 10.76
N SER A 60 0.65 1.77 10.61
CA SER A 60 0.65 1.02 9.35
C SER A 60 -0.74 0.50 8.99
N ARG A 61 -1.53 0.04 9.98
CA ARG A 61 -2.93 -0.36 9.76
C ARG A 61 -3.77 0.81 9.26
N LEU A 62 -3.65 1.99 9.88
CA LEU A 62 -4.34 3.19 9.43
C LEU A 62 -3.93 3.61 8.02
N GLN A 63 -2.62 3.65 7.74
CA GLN A 63 -2.08 4.01 6.43
C GLN A 63 -2.58 3.07 5.33
N PHE A 64 -2.54 1.77 5.61
CA PHE A 64 -3.02 0.76 4.67
C PHE A 64 -4.52 0.87 4.41
N ALA A 65 -5.33 1.02 5.46
CA ALA A 65 -6.78 1.24 5.33
C ALA A 65 -7.10 2.50 4.52
N LEU A 66 -6.36 3.58 4.73
CA LEU A 66 -6.50 4.82 3.96
C LEU A 66 -6.15 4.63 2.48
N SER A 67 -5.10 3.86 2.16
CA SER A 67 -4.72 3.62 0.77
C SER A 67 -5.76 2.82 -0.01
N LEU A 68 -6.55 1.99 0.66
CA LEU A 68 -7.62 1.19 0.06
C LEU A 68 -9.00 1.88 0.07
N ALA A 69 -9.15 2.96 0.85
CA ALA A 69 -10.43 3.67 0.97
C ALA A 69 -10.78 4.51 -0.25
N PHE A 70 -9.87 4.64 -1.23
CA PHE A 70 -10.05 5.43 -2.43
C PHE A 70 -9.77 4.57 -3.65
N ASP A 71 -10.55 4.78 -4.71
CA ASP A 71 -10.35 4.12 -5.99
C ASP A 71 -9.43 4.97 -6.86
N PHE A 72 -8.33 4.37 -7.33
CA PHE A 72 -7.36 4.98 -8.23
C PHE A 72 -7.22 4.12 -9.47
N ASP A 73 -6.91 4.74 -10.61
CA ASP A 73 -6.61 4.02 -11.86
C ASP A 73 -5.28 3.25 -11.75
N VAL A 74 -4.32 3.79 -10.98
CA VAL A 74 -3.00 3.19 -10.78
C VAL A 74 -2.55 3.35 -9.32
N TYR A 75 -2.15 2.25 -8.72
CA TYR A 75 -1.50 2.22 -7.41
C TYR A 75 0.01 2.03 -7.56
N ILE A 76 0.77 2.75 -6.74
CA ILE A 76 2.22 2.59 -6.65
C ILE A 76 2.53 2.05 -5.26
N SER A 77 3.16 0.89 -5.21
CA SER A 77 3.58 0.22 -3.99
C SER A 77 5.10 0.13 -3.92
N ASP A 78 5.67 0.73 -2.90
CA ASP A 78 7.08 0.59 -2.55
C ASP A 78 7.14 -0.26 -1.29
N GLU A 79 7.54 -1.52 -1.44
CA GLU A 79 7.49 -2.59 -0.45
C GLU A 79 6.13 -2.75 0.26
N VAL A 80 5.40 -3.81 -0.09
CA VAL A 80 4.16 -4.18 0.63
C VAL A 80 4.52 -4.74 2.00
N THR A 81 4.87 -3.87 2.93
CA THR A 81 4.99 -4.25 4.33
C THR A 81 3.62 -4.09 4.99
N ALA A 82 2.77 -5.09 4.86
CA ALA A 82 1.59 -5.19 5.72
C ALA A 82 2.08 -5.39 7.16
N ALA A 83 2.35 -4.29 7.86
CA ALA A 83 2.65 -4.32 9.28
C ALA A 83 1.38 -4.68 10.05
N GLY A 84 1.50 -5.53 11.04
CA GLY A 84 0.40 -6.02 11.85
C GLY A 84 0.61 -7.48 12.23
N ASP A 85 -0.31 -8.03 12.99
CA ASP A 85 -0.34 -9.46 13.30
C ASP A 85 -0.70 -10.31 12.05
N ALA A 86 -0.65 -11.64 12.21
CA ALA A 86 -0.89 -12.57 11.11
C ALA A 86 -2.30 -12.42 10.52
N SER A 87 -3.30 -12.10 11.35
CA SER A 87 -4.70 -11.92 10.91
C SER A 87 -4.84 -10.69 10.03
N PHE A 88 -4.29 -9.56 10.47
CA PHE A 88 -4.34 -8.33 9.68
C PHE A 88 -3.56 -8.46 8.38
N ARG A 89 -2.40 -9.13 8.38
CA ARG A 89 -1.62 -9.39 7.16
C ARG A 89 -2.40 -10.20 6.13
N ALA A 90 -3.14 -11.22 6.56
CA ALA A 90 -3.98 -12.02 5.65
C ALA A 90 -5.12 -11.16 5.05
N LYS A 91 -5.81 -10.37 5.88
CA LYS A 91 -6.85 -9.41 5.45
C LYS A 91 -6.29 -8.39 4.45
N ALA A 92 -5.14 -7.81 4.77
CA ALA A 92 -4.45 -6.83 3.92
C ALA A 92 -4.04 -7.42 2.57
N ALA A 93 -3.48 -8.64 2.55
CA ALA A 93 -3.09 -9.31 1.32
C ALA A 93 -4.29 -9.61 0.41
N ALA A 94 -5.42 -10.06 0.99
CA ALA A 94 -6.65 -10.29 0.23
C ALA A 94 -7.21 -8.99 -0.35
N ALA A 95 -7.24 -7.92 0.43
CA ALA A 95 -7.73 -6.62 -0.02
C ALA A 95 -6.81 -6.02 -1.12
N PHE A 96 -5.49 -6.17 -0.96
CA PHE A 96 -4.51 -5.72 -1.95
C PHE A 96 -4.66 -6.48 -3.27
N LYS A 97 -4.88 -7.81 -3.22
CA LYS A 97 -5.13 -8.61 -4.41
C LYS A 97 -6.40 -8.13 -5.15
N ASN A 98 -7.50 -7.95 -4.43
CA ASN A 98 -8.75 -7.45 -5.02
C ASN A 98 -8.59 -6.06 -5.65
N MET A 99 -7.72 -5.22 -5.10
CA MET A 99 -7.38 -3.92 -5.68
C MET A 99 -6.55 -4.09 -6.96
N ALA A 100 -5.50 -4.91 -6.92
CA ALA A 100 -4.61 -5.16 -8.07
C ALA A 100 -5.35 -5.78 -9.27
N ASP A 101 -6.41 -6.55 -9.02
CA ASP A 101 -7.25 -7.14 -10.08
C ASP A 101 -8.13 -6.10 -10.81
N ARG A 102 -8.30 -4.89 -10.26
CA ARG A 102 -9.20 -3.85 -10.78
C ARG A 102 -8.51 -2.57 -11.25
N ALA A 103 -7.26 -2.38 -10.89
CA ALA A 103 -6.49 -1.18 -11.18
C ALA A 103 -5.08 -1.51 -11.65
N GLY A 104 -4.41 -0.56 -12.29
CA GLY A 104 -2.99 -0.70 -12.61
C GLY A 104 -2.15 -0.74 -11.32
N LEU A 105 -1.11 -1.58 -11.31
CA LEU A 105 -0.19 -1.68 -10.18
C LEU A 105 1.25 -1.50 -10.67
N ILE A 106 1.95 -0.55 -10.05
CA ILE A 106 3.42 -0.42 -10.16
C ILE A 106 3.98 -0.81 -8.79
N MET A 107 4.80 -1.85 -8.77
CA MET A 107 5.35 -2.39 -7.52
C MET A 107 6.87 -2.37 -7.53
N VAL A 108 7.45 -1.89 -6.46
CA VAL A 108 8.88 -2.06 -6.13
C VAL A 108 8.97 -3.02 -4.95
N SER A 109 9.72 -4.10 -5.10
CA SER A 109 9.89 -5.08 -4.03
C SER A 109 11.19 -5.86 -4.18
N HIS A 110 11.77 -6.24 -3.06
CA HIS A 110 12.87 -7.21 -3.00
C HIS A 110 12.38 -8.66 -2.94
N GLY A 111 11.08 -8.86 -2.72
CA GLY A 111 10.48 -10.19 -2.62
C GLY A 111 10.04 -10.73 -3.97
N GLU A 112 10.82 -11.62 -4.58
CA GLU A 112 10.47 -12.24 -5.87
C GLU A 112 9.10 -12.92 -5.86
N GLY A 113 8.75 -13.61 -4.76
CA GLY A 113 7.44 -14.25 -4.62
C GLY A 113 6.30 -13.24 -4.70
N THR A 114 6.48 -12.06 -4.12
CA THR A 114 5.50 -10.97 -4.20
C THR A 114 5.39 -10.42 -5.62
N LEU A 115 6.53 -10.21 -6.29
CA LEU A 115 6.53 -9.74 -7.68
C LEU A 115 5.83 -10.73 -8.61
N ARG A 116 6.12 -12.04 -8.48
CA ARG A 116 5.42 -13.09 -9.25
C ARG A 116 3.93 -13.16 -8.99
N GLN A 117 3.52 -12.85 -7.77
CA GLN A 117 2.11 -12.91 -7.38
C GLN A 117 1.28 -11.76 -7.98
N PHE A 118 1.87 -10.57 -8.12
CA PHE A 118 1.13 -9.35 -8.44
C PHE A 118 1.51 -8.70 -9.77
N CYS A 119 2.65 -9.06 -10.36
CA CYS A 119 3.17 -8.43 -11.57
C CYS A 119 3.26 -9.44 -12.72
N SER A 120 2.83 -9.04 -13.91
CA SER A 120 2.98 -9.82 -15.13
C SER A 120 4.22 -9.41 -15.95
N ALA A 121 4.62 -8.16 -15.85
CA ALA A 121 5.77 -7.57 -16.54
C ALA A 121 6.74 -6.94 -15.53
N GLY A 122 7.96 -6.63 -15.96
CA GLY A 122 8.97 -6.04 -15.08
C GLY A 122 9.84 -5.00 -15.76
N ILE A 123 10.35 -4.08 -14.94
CA ILE A 123 11.40 -3.13 -15.33
C ILE A 123 12.62 -3.41 -14.47
N TRP A 124 13.73 -3.78 -15.09
CA TRP A 124 15.01 -3.89 -14.44
C TRP A 124 15.81 -2.59 -14.63
N LEU A 125 16.17 -1.95 -13.54
CA LEU A 125 17.01 -0.75 -13.53
C LEU A 125 18.47 -1.16 -13.35
N HIS A 126 19.31 -0.92 -14.36
CA HIS A 126 20.73 -1.27 -14.33
C HIS A 126 21.57 -0.21 -15.05
N ASP A 127 22.68 0.20 -14.43
CA ASP A 127 23.62 1.19 -14.96
C ASP A 127 22.94 2.48 -15.48
N GLY A 128 21.95 2.98 -14.78
CA GLY A 128 21.20 4.19 -15.13
C GLY A 128 20.25 4.00 -16.33
N ARG A 129 19.98 2.77 -16.72
CA ARG A 129 19.04 2.41 -17.82
C ARG A 129 17.89 1.58 -17.28
N ALA A 130 16.73 1.71 -17.93
CA ALA A 130 15.54 0.91 -17.66
C ALA A 130 15.37 -0.12 -18.79
N HIS A 131 15.32 -1.40 -18.42
CA HIS A 131 15.09 -2.52 -19.34
C HIS A 131 13.70 -3.09 -19.06
N TRP A 132 12.83 -3.02 -20.07
CA TRP A 132 11.47 -3.56 -20.00
C TRP A 132 11.45 -5.04 -20.40
N PHE A 133 10.65 -5.81 -19.68
CA PHE A 133 10.35 -7.21 -19.95
C PHE A 133 8.83 -7.41 -19.89
N ASP A 134 8.27 -8.03 -20.92
CA ASP A 134 6.84 -8.36 -20.97
C ASP A 134 6.46 -9.51 -20.03
N ASP A 135 7.47 -10.29 -19.59
CA ASP A 135 7.32 -11.35 -18.60
C ASP A 135 8.16 -11.04 -17.34
N ILE A 136 7.54 -11.16 -16.18
CA ILE A 136 8.20 -10.93 -14.90
C ILE A 136 9.34 -11.93 -14.64
N GLU A 137 9.24 -13.17 -15.14
CA GLU A 137 10.29 -14.17 -14.96
C GLU A 137 11.57 -13.79 -15.71
N ASP A 138 11.44 -13.21 -16.92
CA ASP A 138 12.58 -12.73 -17.68
C ASP A 138 13.27 -11.54 -16.99
N ALA A 139 12.49 -10.64 -16.39
CA ALA A 139 13.03 -9.53 -15.59
C ALA A 139 13.79 -10.04 -14.35
N LEU A 140 13.21 -10.99 -13.64
CA LEU A 140 13.83 -11.59 -12.45
C LEU A 140 15.10 -12.38 -12.81
N LYS A 141 15.11 -13.07 -13.94
CA LYS A 141 16.28 -13.78 -14.44
C LYS A 141 17.41 -12.82 -14.77
N ALA A 142 17.14 -11.76 -15.53
CA ALA A 142 18.12 -10.74 -15.88
C ALA A 142 18.72 -10.09 -14.62
N TYR A 143 17.88 -9.77 -13.63
CA TYR A 143 18.32 -9.25 -12.34
C TYR A 143 19.27 -10.21 -11.63
N LYS A 144 18.92 -11.49 -11.52
CA LYS A 144 19.77 -12.52 -10.86
C LYS A 144 21.10 -12.72 -11.55
N GLU A 145 21.10 -12.77 -12.86
CA GLU A 145 22.34 -12.93 -13.65
C GLU A 145 23.28 -11.75 -13.41
N SER A 146 22.74 -10.53 -13.22
CA SER A 146 23.56 -9.35 -12.93
C SER A 146 24.23 -9.37 -11.56
N ILE A 147 23.55 -9.89 -10.52
CA ILE A 147 24.09 -9.96 -9.16
C ILE A 147 24.94 -11.23 -8.92
N GLY A 148 24.73 -12.28 -9.71
CA GLY A 148 25.52 -13.53 -9.63
C GLY A 148 26.81 -13.50 -10.45
N ALA A 149 27.03 -12.45 -11.23
CA ALA A 149 28.23 -12.24 -12.06
C ALA A 149 29.32 -11.41 -11.34
N CYS A 150 29.15 -11.11 -10.03
CA CYS A 150 30.14 -10.42 -9.18
C CYS A 150 30.92 -11.40 -8.33
#